data_e5ebca0ae8cbb2fb5a851b28fd9a7511
#
_entry.id   e5ebca0ae8cbb2fb5a851b28fd9a7511
#
_cell.length_a   1.000
_cell.length_b   1.000
_cell.length_c   1.000
_cell.angle_alpha   90.00
_cell.angle_beta   90.00
_cell.angle_gamma   90.00
#
_symmetry.space_group_name_H-M   'P 1'
#
loop_
_entity.id
_entity.type
_entity.pdbx_description
1 polymer ?
#
loop_
_entity_poly.entity_id
_entity_poly.type
_entity_poly.pdbx_seq_one_letter_code
_entity_poly.pdbx_strand_id
1 'polypeptide(L)'
;IRAAVDAKTDPDFVIMARTDALAVEGLDAAIERAQAYVEAGAEMLFPEAITELAMYRQFADAVQVPILANITEFGTTPLFTTDELRSAHVAMALYPLSAFRAMNRAAEHVYNVLRQEGTQKSVIDTMQTRNELYESINYYQYEEKLDNLFARSQVK
;
A
#
# COMPACT_ATOMS: atom_id res chain seq x y z
N ILE A 1 18.86 -10.38 5.36
CA ILE A 1 19.11 -9.50 4.21
C ILE A 1 20.11 -10.17 3.25
N ARG A 2 21.34 -10.50 3.65
CA ARG A 2 22.38 -11.07 2.76
C ARG A 2 21.88 -12.27 1.96
N ALA A 3 21.19 -13.23 2.59
CA ALA A 3 20.64 -14.38 1.89
C ALA A 3 19.59 -14.02 0.82
N ALA A 4 18.78 -12.97 1.05
CA ALA A 4 17.84 -12.47 0.07
C ALA A 4 18.55 -11.78 -1.12
N VAL A 5 19.60 -11.01 -0.82
CA VAL A 5 20.43 -10.36 -1.86
C VAL A 5 21.15 -11.40 -2.71
N ASP A 6 21.74 -12.43 -2.09
CA ASP A 6 22.45 -13.52 -2.78
C ASP A 6 21.52 -14.37 -3.67
N ALA A 7 20.24 -14.48 -3.28
CA ALA A 7 19.24 -15.23 -4.06
C ALA A 7 18.62 -14.43 -5.22
N LYS A 8 18.89 -13.15 -5.31
CA LYS A 8 18.34 -12.23 -6.30
C LYS A 8 18.88 -12.57 -7.69
N THR A 9 17.98 -12.89 -8.63
CA THR A 9 18.32 -13.20 -10.03
C THR A 9 18.04 -12.07 -11.01
N ASP A 10 17.16 -11.15 -10.61
CA ASP A 10 16.79 -9.96 -11.35
C ASP A 10 17.37 -8.73 -10.65
N PRO A 11 18.24 -7.93 -11.31
CA PRO A 11 18.83 -6.74 -10.71
C PRO A 11 17.79 -5.67 -10.34
N ASP A 12 16.65 -5.63 -11.02
CA ASP A 12 15.57 -4.67 -10.76
C ASP A 12 14.64 -5.09 -9.60
N PHE A 13 14.79 -6.33 -9.08
CA PHE A 13 14.05 -6.78 -7.91
C PHE A 13 14.62 -6.15 -6.63
N VAL A 14 13.82 -5.30 -5.97
CA VAL A 14 14.24 -4.52 -4.80
C VAL A 14 14.10 -5.33 -3.51
N ILE A 15 15.14 -5.33 -2.68
CA ILE A 15 15.09 -5.85 -1.30
C ILE A 15 14.82 -4.69 -0.34
N MET A 16 13.60 -4.61 0.19
CA MET A 16 13.21 -3.66 1.22
C MET A 16 13.23 -4.33 2.60
N ALA A 17 14.01 -3.79 3.52
CA ALA A 17 14.11 -4.33 4.87
C ALA A 17 13.17 -3.58 5.82
N ARG A 18 12.33 -4.32 6.56
CA ARG A 18 11.52 -3.79 7.65
C ARG A 18 12.24 -3.94 8.98
N THR A 19 12.09 -2.94 9.88
CA THR A 19 12.49 -3.03 11.28
C THR A 19 11.42 -2.48 12.19
N ASP A 20 11.13 -3.22 13.25
CA ASP A 20 10.24 -2.83 14.37
C ASP A 20 11.04 -2.39 15.61
N ALA A 21 12.34 -2.20 15.47
CA ALA A 21 13.27 -1.92 16.58
C ALA A 21 12.94 -0.63 17.33
N LEU A 22 12.37 0.39 16.67
CA LEU A 22 12.04 1.66 17.31
C LEU A 22 11.17 1.48 18.55
N ALA A 23 10.15 0.62 18.47
CA ALA A 23 9.21 0.41 19.57
C ALA A 23 9.83 -0.34 20.77
N VAL A 24 10.94 -1.03 20.58
CA VAL A 24 11.57 -1.93 21.57
C VAL A 24 12.89 -1.38 22.08
N GLU A 25 13.71 -0.85 21.19
CA GLU A 25 15.12 -0.50 21.45
C GLU A 25 15.36 1.02 21.37
N GLY A 26 14.37 1.80 20.91
CA GLY A 26 14.48 3.25 20.70
C GLY A 26 15.07 3.64 19.35
N LEU A 27 15.14 4.96 19.10
CA LEU A 27 15.44 5.51 17.79
C LEU A 27 16.88 5.25 17.33
N ASP A 28 17.84 5.48 18.19
CA ASP A 28 19.27 5.35 17.85
C ASP A 28 19.61 3.89 17.49
N ALA A 29 19.15 2.93 18.28
CA ALA A 29 19.36 1.51 18.00
C ALA A 29 18.62 1.06 16.73
N ALA A 30 17.43 1.62 16.47
CA ALA A 30 16.70 1.34 15.23
C ALA A 30 17.43 1.88 13.99
N ILE A 31 18.04 3.06 14.08
CA ILE A 31 18.85 3.65 13.00
C ILE A 31 20.12 2.82 12.77
N GLU A 32 20.84 2.44 13.83
CA GLU A 32 22.04 1.59 13.72
C GLU A 32 21.71 0.25 13.04
N ARG A 33 20.60 -0.37 13.42
CA ARG A 33 20.08 -1.60 12.78
C ARG A 33 19.76 -1.37 11.31
N ALA A 34 19.11 -0.26 10.97
CA ALA A 34 18.77 0.11 9.60
C ALA A 34 20.02 0.30 8.73
N GLN A 35 21.05 0.95 9.26
CA GLN A 35 22.36 1.09 8.60
C GLN A 35 23.00 -0.29 8.32
N ALA A 36 22.99 -1.19 9.31
CA ALA A 36 23.48 -2.55 9.13
C ALA A 36 22.69 -3.34 8.06
N TYR A 37 21.37 -3.08 7.90
CA TYR A 37 20.59 -3.66 6.81
C TYR A 37 20.99 -3.12 5.44
N VAL A 38 21.25 -1.83 5.31
CA VAL A 38 21.76 -1.22 4.08
C VAL A 38 23.14 -1.76 3.72
N GLU A 39 24.06 -1.87 4.70
CA GLU A 39 25.36 -2.50 4.50
C GLU A 39 25.25 -3.98 4.08
N ALA A 40 24.21 -4.67 4.51
CA ALA A 40 23.90 -6.04 4.09
C ALA A 40 23.23 -6.14 2.71
N GLY A 41 22.97 -4.99 2.04
CA GLY A 41 22.42 -4.91 0.69
C GLY A 41 20.91 -4.61 0.62
N ALA A 42 20.29 -4.11 1.68
CA ALA A 42 18.92 -3.58 1.58
C ALA A 42 18.95 -2.28 0.75
N GLU A 43 18.07 -2.22 -0.26
CA GLU A 43 17.97 -1.12 -1.21
C GLU A 43 16.93 -0.08 -0.80
N MET A 44 16.01 -0.47 0.10
CA MET A 44 14.96 0.37 0.69
C MET A 44 14.72 -0.04 2.14
N LEU A 45 14.11 0.84 2.92
CA LEU A 45 13.80 0.60 4.32
C LEU A 45 12.33 0.89 4.65
N PHE A 46 11.80 0.09 5.56
CA PHE A 46 10.49 0.24 6.16
C PHE A 46 10.63 0.30 7.69
N PRO A 47 10.91 1.49 8.27
CA PRO A 47 10.88 1.66 9.71
C PRO A 47 9.45 1.70 10.23
N GLU A 48 9.11 0.81 11.15
CA GLU A 48 7.78 0.73 11.75
C GLU A 48 7.68 1.60 13.01
N ALA A 49 6.45 1.96 13.40
CA ALA A 49 6.10 2.66 14.64
C ALA A 49 6.72 4.06 14.80
N ILE A 50 7.02 4.74 13.70
CA ILE A 50 7.47 6.13 13.71
C ILE A 50 6.31 7.02 14.18
N THR A 51 6.55 7.89 15.17
CA THR A 51 5.52 8.77 15.75
C THR A 51 5.70 10.24 15.42
N GLU A 52 6.85 10.64 14.89
CA GLU A 52 7.15 12.04 14.58
C GLU A 52 7.85 12.16 13.22
N LEU A 53 7.57 13.23 12.48
CA LEU A 53 8.22 13.52 11.20
C LEU A 53 9.75 13.69 11.34
N ALA A 54 10.20 14.20 12.48
CA ALA A 54 11.63 14.35 12.77
C ALA A 54 12.35 13.00 12.80
N MET A 55 11.69 11.93 13.26
CA MET A 55 12.26 10.57 13.26
C MET A 55 12.45 10.05 11.83
N TYR A 56 11.46 10.24 10.93
CA TYR A 56 11.62 9.89 9.51
C TYR A 56 12.82 10.59 8.89
N ARG A 57 12.98 11.89 9.18
CA ARG A 57 14.13 12.66 8.67
C ARG A 57 15.45 12.11 9.18
N GLN A 58 15.54 11.78 10.48
CA GLN A 58 16.75 11.19 11.06
C GLN A 58 17.08 9.83 10.42
N PHE A 59 16.08 8.98 10.17
CA PHE A 59 16.27 7.75 9.42
C PHE A 59 16.78 8.03 7.99
N ALA A 60 16.11 8.91 7.23
CA ALA A 60 16.47 9.23 5.86
C ALA A 60 17.90 9.76 5.75
N ASP A 61 18.29 10.67 6.65
CA ASP A 61 19.61 11.27 6.68
C ASP A 61 20.71 10.24 7.04
N ALA A 62 20.36 9.25 7.86
CA ALA A 62 21.33 8.24 8.33
C ALA A 62 21.56 7.11 7.33
N VAL A 63 20.52 6.69 6.58
CA VAL A 63 20.59 5.46 5.77
C VAL A 63 20.78 5.71 4.27
N GLN A 64 20.46 6.89 3.76
CA GLN A 64 20.66 7.33 2.37
C GLN A 64 20.02 6.41 1.31
N VAL A 65 18.99 5.63 1.69
CA VAL A 65 18.14 4.83 0.80
C VAL A 65 16.68 5.24 0.93
N PRO A 66 15.83 4.98 -0.07
CA PRO A 66 14.41 5.33 0.00
C PRO A 66 13.70 4.70 1.21
N ILE A 67 12.87 5.50 1.89
CA ILE A 67 12.10 5.08 3.06
C ILE A 67 10.63 4.99 2.69
N LEU A 68 9.98 3.91 3.15
CA LEU A 68 8.54 3.72 3.12
C LEU A 68 7.94 4.05 4.49
N ALA A 69 6.92 4.92 4.51
CA ALA A 69 6.08 5.17 5.68
C ALA A 69 4.79 4.34 5.62
N ASN A 70 4.51 3.59 6.68
CA ASN A 70 3.26 2.85 6.83
C ASN A 70 2.20 3.75 7.49
N ILE A 71 1.23 4.20 6.69
CA ILE A 71 0.14 5.07 7.15
C ILE A 71 -1.13 4.22 7.24
N THR A 72 -1.33 3.65 8.44
CA THR A 72 -2.48 2.79 8.71
C THR A 72 -3.33 3.34 9.84
N GLU A 73 -4.65 3.26 9.70
CA GLU A 73 -5.60 3.67 10.70
C GLU A 73 -5.47 2.78 11.96
N PHE A 74 -5.68 3.38 13.11
CA PHE A 74 -5.64 2.71 14.43
C PHE A 74 -4.26 2.18 14.82
N GLY A 75 -3.19 2.60 14.13
CA GLY A 75 -1.80 2.34 14.50
C GLY A 75 -1.25 3.40 15.46
N THR A 76 0.04 3.31 15.78
CA THR A 76 0.75 4.30 16.60
C THR A 76 1.23 5.50 15.80
N THR A 77 1.54 5.30 14.51
CA THR A 77 1.99 6.37 13.62
C THR A 77 0.83 7.32 13.29
N PRO A 78 0.99 8.63 13.48
CA PRO A 78 -0.01 9.61 13.06
C PRO A 78 -0.30 9.53 11.56
N LEU A 79 -1.52 9.92 11.16
CA LEU A 79 -1.92 9.93 9.75
C LEU A 79 -1.34 11.17 9.04
N PHE A 80 -0.03 11.18 8.87
CA PHE A 80 0.68 12.24 8.15
C PHE A 80 0.20 12.35 6.71
N THR A 81 0.12 13.58 6.20
CA THR A 81 -0.15 13.84 4.79
C THR A 81 1.08 13.49 3.93
N THR A 82 0.85 13.29 2.63
CA THR A 82 1.95 13.05 1.68
C THR A 82 2.96 14.20 1.62
N ASP A 83 2.50 15.45 1.83
CA ASP A 83 3.39 16.61 1.83
C ASP A 83 4.24 16.69 3.10
N GLU A 84 3.68 16.35 4.26
CA GLU A 84 4.44 16.21 5.51
C GLU A 84 5.49 15.11 5.38
N LEU A 85 5.12 13.92 4.88
CA LEU A 85 6.06 12.82 4.64
C LEU A 85 7.17 13.21 3.66
N ARG A 86 6.83 13.89 2.57
CA ARG A 86 7.82 14.41 1.61
C ARG A 86 8.79 15.39 2.27
N SER A 87 8.30 16.27 3.15
CA SER A 87 9.16 17.21 3.89
C SER A 87 10.14 16.51 4.84
N ALA A 88 9.84 15.27 5.21
CA ALA A 88 10.67 14.42 6.06
C ALA A 88 11.51 13.39 5.25
N HIS A 89 11.66 13.60 3.93
CA HIS A 89 12.43 12.77 3.00
C HIS A 89 11.90 11.33 2.84
N VAL A 90 10.63 11.09 3.13
CA VAL A 90 9.97 9.82 2.86
C VAL A 90 9.68 9.70 1.36
N ALA A 91 10.08 8.58 0.76
CA ALA A 91 9.93 8.34 -0.67
C ALA A 91 8.58 7.68 -1.03
N MET A 92 8.01 6.88 -0.13
CA MET A 92 6.79 6.11 -0.38
C MET A 92 5.87 6.14 0.85
N ALA A 93 4.56 6.25 0.60
CA ALA A 93 3.54 6.08 1.63
C ALA A 93 2.69 4.84 1.31
N LEU A 94 2.57 3.93 2.28
CA LEU A 94 1.76 2.73 2.19
C LEU A 94 0.46 2.92 2.97
N TYR A 95 -0.66 2.71 2.30
CA TYR A 95 -2.00 2.69 2.89
C TYR A 95 -2.56 1.24 2.82
N PRO A 96 -2.14 0.35 3.69
CA PRO A 96 -2.33 -1.10 3.50
C PRO A 96 -3.77 -1.55 3.67
N LEU A 97 -4.57 -0.84 4.45
CA LEU A 97 -5.90 -1.28 4.88
C LEU A 97 -7.03 -0.27 4.66
N SER A 98 -6.75 0.97 4.30
CA SER A 98 -7.75 2.05 4.24
C SER A 98 -8.93 1.70 3.33
N ALA A 99 -8.67 1.36 2.08
CA ALA A 99 -9.70 0.97 1.12
C ALA A 99 -10.42 -0.33 1.54
N PHE A 100 -9.67 -1.32 2.02
CA PHE A 100 -10.22 -2.61 2.47
C PHE A 100 -11.18 -2.44 3.65
N ARG A 101 -10.81 -1.65 4.66
CA ARG A 101 -11.67 -1.35 5.82
C ARG A 101 -12.94 -0.59 5.40
N ALA A 102 -12.80 0.37 4.47
CA ALA A 102 -13.94 1.11 3.93
C ALA A 102 -14.91 0.18 3.16
N MET A 103 -14.36 -0.68 2.30
CA MET A 103 -15.14 -1.70 1.57
C MET A 103 -15.90 -2.62 2.53
N ASN A 104 -15.22 -3.17 3.55
CA ASN A 104 -15.85 -4.07 4.52
C ASN A 104 -16.98 -3.40 5.27
N ARG A 105 -16.80 -2.14 5.70
CA ARG A 105 -17.85 -1.39 6.37
C ARG A 105 -19.05 -1.13 5.46
N ALA A 106 -18.81 -0.80 4.20
CA ALA A 106 -19.88 -0.63 3.21
C ALA A 106 -20.64 -1.94 2.95
N ALA A 107 -19.92 -3.05 2.79
CA ALA A 107 -20.54 -4.36 2.61
C ALA A 107 -21.37 -4.79 3.82
N GLU A 108 -20.82 -4.63 5.04
CA GLU A 108 -21.55 -4.90 6.28
C GLU A 108 -22.84 -4.08 6.37
N HIS A 109 -22.80 -2.82 6.01
CA HIS A 109 -23.98 -1.96 5.99
C HIS A 109 -25.06 -2.47 5.04
N VAL A 110 -24.69 -2.81 3.82
CA VAL A 110 -25.63 -3.36 2.82
C VAL A 110 -26.26 -4.66 3.30
N TYR A 111 -25.48 -5.60 3.86
CA TYR A 111 -26.02 -6.85 4.39
C TYR A 111 -26.97 -6.64 5.57
N ASN A 112 -26.70 -5.68 6.45
CA ASN A 112 -27.59 -5.33 7.54
C ASN A 112 -28.92 -4.76 7.04
N VAL A 113 -28.91 -3.89 6.03
CA VAL A 113 -30.12 -3.34 5.38
C VAL A 113 -30.93 -4.47 4.73
N LEU A 114 -30.29 -5.33 3.94
CA LEU A 114 -30.95 -6.50 3.34
C LEU A 114 -31.63 -7.39 4.39
N ARG A 115 -30.97 -7.64 5.52
CA ARG A 115 -31.51 -8.44 6.60
C ARG A 115 -32.71 -7.79 7.30
N GLN A 116 -32.66 -6.47 7.47
CA GLN A 116 -33.68 -5.71 8.22
C GLN A 116 -34.88 -5.34 7.34
N GLU A 117 -34.64 -4.92 6.10
CA GLU A 117 -35.67 -4.36 5.20
C GLU A 117 -36.12 -5.35 4.12
N GLY A 118 -35.39 -6.44 3.91
CA GLY A 118 -35.65 -7.41 2.83
C GLY A 118 -35.38 -6.87 1.42
N THR A 119 -34.72 -5.70 1.32
CA THR A 119 -34.39 -5.02 0.06
C THR A 119 -33.19 -4.10 0.26
N GLN A 120 -32.44 -3.84 -0.81
CA GLN A 120 -31.31 -2.88 -0.82
C GLN A 120 -31.71 -1.46 -1.25
N LYS A 121 -33.01 -1.20 -1.37
CA LYS A 121 -33.54 0.02 -2.01
C LYS A 121 -33.07 1.32 -1.32
N SER A 122 -32.92 1.30 0.01
CA SER A 122 -32.53 2.45 0.81
C SER A 122 -31.03 2.80 0.74
N VAL A 123 -30.21 1.94 0.10
CA VAL A 123 -28.74 2.12 0.00
C VAL A 123 -28.22 2.14 -1.43
N ILE A 124 -29.10 2.20 -2.44
CA ILE A 124 -28.70 2.17 -3.86
C ILE A 124 -27.77 3.32 -4.21
N ASP A 125 -28.01 4.51 -3.67
CA ASP A 125 -27.22 5.73 -3.90
C ASP A 125 -25.82 5.68 -3.30
N THR A 126 -25.51 4.69 -2.47
CA THR A 126 -24.16 4.43 -1.95
C THR A 126 -23.37 3.45 -2.83
N MET A 127 -23.98 2.92 -3.88
CA MET A 127 -23.38 1.91 -4.75
C MET A 127 -22.94 2.50 -6.08
N GLN A 128 -21.89 1.93 -6.66
CA GLN A 128 -21.54 2.20 -8.04
C GLN A 128 -22.65 1.73 -8.98
N THR A 129 -22.97 2.52 -9.99
CA THR A 129 -23.77 2.06 -11.12
C THR A 129 -23.01 0.99 -11.91
N ARG A 130 -23.71 0.25 -12.78
CA ARG A 130 -23.05 -0.71 -13.67
C ARG A 130 -22.00 -0.04 -14.56
N ASN A 131 -22.27 1.15 -15.08
CA ASN A 131 -21.36 1.85 -15.95
C ASN A 131 -20.09 2.28 -15.19
N GLU A 132 -20.23 2.88 -14.01
CA GLU A 132 -19.09 3.27 -13.18
C GLU A 132 -18.22 2.07 -12.80
N LEU A 133 -18.83 0.92 -12.48
CA LEU A 133 -18.08 -0.32 -12.22
C LEU A 133 -17.32 -0.77 -13.48
N TYR A 134 -17.98 -0.80 -14.64
CA TYR A 134 -17.37 -1.23 -15.89
C TYR A 134 -16.23 -0.33 -16.33
N GLU A 135 -16.35 0.98 -16.13
CA GLU A 135 -15.27 1.94 -16.34
C GLU A 135 -14.10 1.68 -15.39
N SER A 136 -14.37 1.49 -14.09
CA SER A 136 -13.33 1.25 -13.07
C SER A 136 -12.48 0.02 -13.36
N ILE A 137 -13.10 -1.08 -13.83
CA ILE A 137 -12.40 -2.34 -14.14
C ILE A 137 -11.97 -2.45 -15.60
N ASN A 138 -12.17 -1.38 -16.38
CA ASN A 138 -11.85 -1.34 -17.80
C ASN A 138 -12.52 -2.47 -18.63
N TYR A 139 -13.76 -2.81 -18.29
CA TYR A 139 -14.50 -3.95 -18.83
C TYR A 139 -14.64 -3.91 -20.35
N TYR A 140 -14.93 -2.74 -20.93
CA TYR A 140 -15.20 -2.59 -22.37
C TYR A 140 -13.99 -2.94 -23.24
N GLN A 141 -12.76 -2.75 -22.77
CA GLN A 141 -11.57 -3.18 -23.52
C GLN A 141 -11.47 -4.71 -23.64
N TYR A 142 -11.99 -5.45 -22.67
CA TYR A 142 -12.03 -6.92 -22.73
C TYR A 142 -13.08 -7.39 -23.72
N GLU A 143 -14.26 -6.78 -23.78
CA GLU A 143 -15.30 -7.08 -24.79
C GLU A 143 -14.78 -6.78 -26.19
N GLU A 144 -14.26 -5.57 -26.43
CA GLU A 144 -13.70 -5.19 -27.73
C GLU A 144 -12.59 -6.14 -28.19
N LYS A 145 -11.72 -6.58 -27.28
CA LYS A 145 -10.68 -7.56 -27.60
C LYS A 145 -11.28 -8.91 -28.03
N LEU A 146 -12.32 -9.38 -27.36
CA LEU A 146 -13.00 -10.62 -27.72
C LEU A 146 -13.68 -10.51 -29.08
N ASP A 147 -14.41 -9.43 -29.34
CA ASP A 147 -15.08 -9.18 -30.63
C ASP A 147 -14.09 -9.15 -31.77
N ASN A 148 -12.94 -8.49 -31.59
CA ASN A 148 -11.87 -8.46 -32.58
C ASN A 148 -11.24 -9.84 -32.84
N LEU A 149 -11.12 -10.69 -31.83
CA LEU A 149 -10.63 -12.07 -31.98
C LEU A 149 -11.63 -12.93 -32.76
N PHE A 150 -12.92 -12.82 -32.45
CA PHE A 150 -13.98 -13.55 -33.17
C PHE A 150 -14.13 -13.08 -34.62
N ALA A 151 -14.08 -11.79 -34.87
CA ALA A 151 -14.11 -11.24 -36.23
C ALA A 151 -12.96 -11.79 -37.09
N ARG A 152 -11.75 -11.93 -36.56
CA ARG A 152 -10.59 -12.52 -37.26
C ARG A 152 -10.76 -14.02 -37.55
N SER A 153 -11.49 -14.76 -36.70
CA SER A 153 -11.69 -16.19 -36.89
C SER A 153 -12.74 -16.52 -37.95
N GLN A 154 -13.58 -15.56 -38.38
CA GLN A 154 -14.59 -15.74 -39.40
C GLN A 154 -14.09 -15.40 -40.83
N VAL A 155 -12.87 -14.92 -40.97
CA VAL A 155 -12.24 -14.53 -42.26
C VAL A 155 -11.36 -15.65 -42.83
N LYS A 156 -11.57 -16.92 -42.46
CA LYS A 156 -10.88 -18.09 -43.08
C LYS A 156 -11.82 -18.89 -43.93
#